data_a70737cce219b0d51e21df826b25b0a0
#
_entry.id   a70737cce219b0d51e21df826b25b0a0
#
_cell.length_a   1.000
_cell.length_b   1.000
_cell.length_c   1.000
_cell.angle_alpha   90.00
_cell.angle_beta   90.00
_cell.angle_gamma   90.00
#
_symmetry.space_group_name_H-M   'P 1'
#
loop_
_entity.id
_entity.type
_entity.pdbx_description
1 polymer ?
#
loop_
_entity_poly.entity_id
_entity_poly.type
_entity_poly.pdbx_seq_one_letter_code
_entity_poly.pdbx_strand_id
1 'polypeptide(L)'
;MVYKSIDDYKMVVHNSSIIINHCKLTDFPTLIRQFGVWDKVCHRVNYIGIHYDPEKQRLFLPRGIDVDYVRRKVESTMDPDEFSSYIARYNHYDKVSKRIRMKMLPRDDVQKEALNFGLCKGKYYCNSGKTQFAINLTTGKGKTYIASCIMSYLGIRSIVITSQSGILDQWREKIKEYTDIDDSEIVKIEGGPMIGRILNDSSMMANKSLYLCTHSTLQTYGSTHGWDKVGLLFEKLGIGIKFFDEAHQNFQNMALIDFATRDVWRTYYITATPSRSDRQEDIIYKLYMKNVPSINLFNPEVDAHTSYIEIK
;
A
#
# COMPACT_ATOMS: atom_id res chain seq x y z
N MET A 1 -29.57 -12.83 -17.46
CA MET A 1 -28.34 -13.13 -16.73
C MET A 1 -28.35 -12.32 -15.46
N VAL A 2 -28.41 -12.96 -14.31
CA VAL A 2 -28.23 -12.26 -13.03
C VAL A 2 -26.73 -11.99 -12.89
N TYR A 3 -26.31 -10.74 -12.93
CA TYR A 3 -24.91 -10.40 -12.68
C TYR A 3 -24.62 -10.71 -11.21
N LYS A 4 -23.72 -11.68 -10.95
CA LYS A 4 -23.22 -11.93 -9.59
C LYS A 4 -22.51 -10.68 -9.09
N SER A 5 -22.82 -10.25 -7.88
CA SER A 5 -22.01 -9.26 -7.17
C SER A 5 -20.62 -9.84 -6.89
N ILE A 6 -19.61 -8.97 -6.77
CA ILE A 6 -18.26 -9.39 -6.33
C ILE A 6 -18.33 -10.10 -4.97
N ASP A 7 -19.24 -9.69 -4.12
CA ASP A 7 -19.46 -10.26 -2.80
C ASP A 7 -20.06 -11.68 -2.82
N ASP A 8 -20.62 -12.10 -3.96
CA ASP A 8 -21.16 -13.46 -4.14
C ASP A 8 -20.06 -14.51 -4.40
N TYR A 9 -18.82 -14.07 -4.70
CA TYR A 9 -17.70 -14.99 -4.88
C TYR A 9 -17.07 -15.34 -3.54
N LYS A 10 -16.76 -16.63 -3.34
CA LYS A 10 -16.12 -17.12 -2.11
C LYS A 10 -14.73 -16.51 -1.90
N MET A 11 -13.97 -16.39 -2.99
CA MET A 11 -12.64 -15.79 -2.96
C MET A 11 -12.53 -14.69 -4.03
N VAL A 12 -12.12 -13.50 -3.63
CA VAL A 12 -11.89 -12.38 -4.55
C VAL A 12 -10.44 -11.90 -4.43
N VAL A 13 -9.75 -11.82 -5.55
CA VAL A 13 -8.38 -11.31 -5.63
C VAL A 13 -8.42 -9.88 -6.14
N HIS A 14 -8.10 -8.92 -5.28
CA HIS A 14 -7.98 -7.50 -5.60
C HIS A 14 -6.54 -7.08 -5.91
N ASN A 15 -6.33 -5.80 -6.21
CA ASN A 15 -5.01 -5.26 -6.54
C ASN A 15 -4.01 -5.38 -5.38
N SER A 16 -4.42 -5.16 -4.14
CA SER A 16 -3.55 -5.25 -2.97
C SER A 16 -3.99 -6.24 -1.89
N SER A 17 -5.09 -6.97 -2.09
CA SER A 17 -5.57 -7.96 -1.11
C SER A 17 -6.24 -9.16 -1.75
N ILE A 18 -6.42 -10.20 -0.96
CA ILE A 18 -7.29 -11.34 -1.23
C ILE A 18 -8.39 -11.31 -0.17
N ILE A 19 -9.64 -11.42 -0.57
CA ILE A 19 -10.78 -11.49 0.34
C ILE A 19 -11.41 -12.88 0.25
N ILE A 20 -11.66 -13.48 1.41
CA ILE A 20 -12.46 -14.69 1.55
C ILE A 20 -13.78 -14.27 2.16
N ASN A 21 -14.88 -14.40 1.42
CA ASN A 21 -16.23 -14.06 1.84
C ASN A 21 -16.92 -15.23 2.54
N HIS A 22 -17.96 -14.93 3.32
CA HIS A 22 -18.83 -15.91 3.98
C HIS A 22 -18.04 -16.94 4.79
N CYS A 23 -17.08 -16.48 5.62
CA CYS A 23 -16.22 -17.36 6.41
C CYS A 23 -16.16 -16.91 7.87
N LYS A 24 -15.79 -17.85 8.73
CA LYS A 24 -15.36 -17.58 10.11
C LYS A 24 -13.83 -17.60 10.16
N LEU A 25 -13.26 -16.86 11.10
CA LEU A 25 -11.81 -16.88 11.29
C LEU A 25 -11.29 -18.31 11.60
N THR A 26 -12.10 -19.10 12.28
CA THR A 26 -11.80 -20.49 12.66
C THR A 26 -11.80 -21.47 11.51
N ASP A 27 -12.32 -21.11 10.33
CA ASP A 27 -12.38 -22.01 9.17
C ASP A 27 -11.00 -22.26 8.56
N PHE A 28 -10.03 -21.35 8.80
CA PHE A 28 -8.70 -21.41 8.20
C PHE A 28 -7.55 -21.39 9.21
N PRO A 29 -7.51 -22.28 10.21
CA PRO A 29 -6.53 -22.19 11.31
C PRO A 29 -5.08 -22.28 10.81
N THR A 30 -4.79 -23.11 9.82
CA THR A 30 -3.44 -23.27 9.25
C THR A 30 -3.00 -22.05 8.45
N LEU A 31 -3.96 -21.35 7.81
CA LEU A 31 -3.68 -20.14 7.03
C LEU A 31 -3.41 -18.93 7.93
N ILE A 32 -4.24 -18.74 8.97
CA ILE A 32 -4.14 -17.56 9.85
C ILE A 32 -3.02 -17.69 10.89
N ARG A 33 -2.66 -18.91 11.31
CA ARG A 33 -1.64 -19.15 12.34
C ARG A 33 -0.30 -18.50 12.03
N GLN A 34 0.09 -18.44 10.78
CA GLN A 34 1.34 -17.82 10.34
C GLN A 34 1.38 -16.30 10.53
N PHE A 35 0.23 -15.66 10.80
CA PHE A 35 0.09 -14.22 11.10
C PHE A 35 -0.11 -13.95 12.59
N GLY A 36 -0.07 -14.98 13.43
CA GLY A 36 -0.27 -14.87 14.85
C GLY A 36 1.00 -14.48 15.59
N VAL A 37 0.89 -13.47 16.45
CA VAL A 37 1.92 -13.07 17.42
C VAL A 37 1.38 -13.25 18.82
N TRP A 38 2.13 -13.95 19.67
CA TRP A 38 1.73 -14.13 21.05
C TRP A 38 1.95 -12.84 21.86
N ASP A 39 0.86 -12.27 22.34
CA ASP A 39 0.88 -11.15 23.25
C ASP A 39 1.04 -11.66 24.70
N LYS A 40 2.23 -11.41 25.27
CA LYS A 40 2.58 -11.86 26.64
C LYS A 40 1.81 -11.10 27.71
N VAL A 41 1.35 -9.88 27.44
CA VAL A 41 0.63 -9.03 28.40
C VAL A 41 -0.84 -9.44 28.46
N CYS A 42 -1.46 -9.59 27.30
CA CYS A 42 -2.88 -9.94 27.20
C CYS A 42 -3.13 -11.45 27.18
N HIS A 43 -2.10 -12.30 27.21
CA HIS A 43 -2.17 -13.75 27.12
C HIS A 43 -3.07 -14.25 25.97
N ARG A 44 -2.94 -13.63 24.79
CA ARG A 44 -3.71 -13.98 23.60
C ARG A 44 -2.86 -13.91 22.33
N VAL A 45 -3.34 -14.55 21.27
CA VAL A 45 -2.75 -14.39 19.93
C VAL A 45 -3.36 -13.15 19.26
N ASN A 46 -2.52 -12.20 18.90
CA ASN A 46 -2.88 -11.08 18.04
C ASN A 46 -2.50 -11.44 16.61
N TYR A 47 -3.39 -11.22 15.67
CA TYR A 47 -3.12 -11.43 14.25
C TYR A 47 -2.71 -10.09 13.62
N ILE A 48 -1.54 -10.07 12.95
CA ILE A 48 -1.02 -8.88 12.27
C ILE A 48 -0.84 -9.17 10.77
N GLY A 49 -0.99 -8.13 9.93
CA GLY A 49 -0.91 -8.29 8.48
C GLY A 49 -2.10 -8.99 7.84
N ILE A 50 -3.15 -9.27 8.61
CA ILE A 50 -4.47 -9.72 8.15
C ILE A 50 -5.57 -8.95 8.88
N HIS A 51 -6.78 -9.02 8.35
CA HIS A 51 -7.96 -8.44 9.00
C HIS A 51 -9.17 -9.35 8.84
N TYR A 52 -9.95 -9.50 9.90
CA TYR A 52 -11.23 -10.21 9.85
C TYR A 52 -12.36 -9.26 10.25
N ASP A 53 -13.36 -9.14 9.38
CA ASP A 53 -14.60 -8.42 9.62
C ASP A 53 -15.70 -9.43 10.01
N PRO A 54 -16.06 -9.52 11.30
CA PRO A 54 -17.04 -10.48 11.77
C PRO A 54 -18.48 -10.16 11.35
N GLU A 55 -18.80 -8.87 11.11
CA GLU A 55 -20.16 -8.45 10.69
C GLU A 55 -20.43 -8.88 9.26
N LYS A 56 -19.43 -8.72 8.38
CA LYS A 56 -19.53 -9.12 6.97
C LYS A 56 -19.02 -10.54 6.72
N GLN A 57 -18.50 -11.22 7.73
CA GLN A 57 -17.88 -12.55 7.63
C GLN A 57 -16.81 -12.60 6.52
N ARG A 58 -15.86 -11.64 6.56
CA ARG A 58 -14.80 -11.48 5.55
C ARG A 58 -13.41 -11.57 6.17
N LEU A 59 -12.55 -12.38 5.57
CA LEU A 59 -11.14 -12.45 5.90
C LEU A 59 -10.32 -11.77 4.79
N PHE A 60 -9.55 -10.75 5.17
CA PHE A 60 -8.63 -10.02 4.31
C PHE A 60 -7.22 -10.55 4.50
N LEU A 61 -6.61 -10.95 3.40
CA LEU A 61 -5.23 -11.44 3.34
C LEU A 61 -4.40 -10.57 2.41
N PRO A 62 -3.08 -10.45 2.63
CA PRO A 62 -2.21 -9.68 1.75
C PRO A 62 -2.09 -10.33 0.36
N ARG A 63 -2.04 -9.49 -0.68
CA ARG A 63 -1.86 -9.93 -2.06
C ARG A 63 -0.51 -10.59 -2.32
N GLY A 64 0.48 -10.32 -1.47
CA GLY A 64 1.82 -10.93 -1.53
C GLY A 64 1.86 -12.41 -1.14
N ILE A 65 0.78 -13.00 -0.60
CA ILE A 65 0.67 -14.44 -0.40
C ILE A 65 0.46 -15.12 -1.76
N ASP A 66 0.89 -16.38 -1.85
CA ASP A 66 0.58 -17.25 -2.98
C ASP A 66 -0.94 -17.47 -3.11
N VAL A 67 -1.52 -16.92 -4.17
CA VAL A 67 -2.96 -16.98 -4.44
C VAL A 67 -3.45 -18.42 -4.61
N ASP A 68 -2.66 -19.27 -5.25
CA ASP A 68 -3.03 -20.67 -5.48
C ASP A 68 -2.94 -21.49 -4.18
N TYR A 69 -2.02 -21.12 -3.29
CA TYR A 69 -2.00 -21.71 -1.94
C TYR A 69 -3.27 -21.34 -1.16
N VAL A 70 -3.68 -20.06 -1.18
CA VAL A 70 -4.93 -19.62 -0.52
C VAL A 70 -6.12 -20.33 -1.14
N ARG A 71 -6.20 -20.38 -2.47
CA ARG A 71 -7.27 -21.08 -3.19
C ARG A 71 -7.42 -22.51 -2.73
N ARG A 72 -6.35 -23.30 -2.78
CA ARG A 72 -6.38 -24.72 -2.31
C ARG A 72 -6.84 -24.86 -0.87
N LYS A 73 -6.48 -23.90 0.00
CA LYS A 73 -6.93 -23.92 1.40
C LYS A 73 -8.42 -23.61 1.54
N VAL A 74 -8.94 -22.69 0.74
CA VAL A 74 -10.38 -22.38 0.74
C VAL A 74 -11.18 -23.54 0.15
N GLU A 75 -10.77 -24.09 -0.99
CA GLU A 75 -11.40 -25.24 -1.64
C GLU A 75 -11.47 -26.47 -0.71
N SER A 76 -10.42 -26.70 0.09
CA SER A 76 -10.37 -27.85 1.00
C SER A 76 -11.33 -27.76 2.20
N THR A 77 -11.99 -26.64 2.42
CA THR A 77 -12.92 -26.41 3.54
C THR A 77 -14.40 -26.41 3.13
N MET A 78 -14.71 -26.65 1.85
CA MET A 78 -16.06 -26.58 1.33
C MET A 78 -16.30 -27.59 0.22
N ASP A 79 -17.54 -27.76 -0.19
CA ASP A 79 -17.89 -28.55 -1.35
C ASP A 79 -17.25 -27.92 -2.61
N PRO A 80 -16.59 -28.72 -3.48
CA PRO A 80 -16.01 -28.23 -4.72
C PRO A 80 -17.00 -27.46 -5.62
N ASP A 81 -18.26 -27.82 -5.63
CA ASP A 81 -19.32 -27.17 -6.41
C ASP A 81 -19.73 -25.79 -5.86
N GLU A 82 -19.42 -25.51 -4.58
CA GLU A 82 -19.69 -24.24 -3.92
C GLU A 82 -18.55 -23.23 -4.08
N PHE A 83 -17.35 -23.71 -4.48
CA PHE A 83 -16.21 -22.79 -4.63
C PHE A 83 -16.37 -21.90 -5.84
N SER A 84 -16.18 -20.61 -5.62
CA SER A 84 -16.14 -19.61 -6.68
C SER A 84 -15.05 -18.58 -6.43
N SER A 85 -14.29 -18.22 -7.45
CA SER A 85 -13.26 -17.19 -7.35
C SER A 85 -13.35 -16.16 -8.46
N TYR A 86 -12.93 -14.94 -8.14
CA TYR A 86 -12.94 -13.83 -9.07
C TYR A 86 -11.64 -13.01 -8.92
N ILE A 87 -11.06 -12.59 -10.05
CA ILE A 87 -9.93 -11.66 -10.06
C ILE A 87 -10.46 -10.29 -10.45
N ALA A 88 -10.59 -9.44 -9.45
CA ALA A 88 -11.00 -8.06 -9.64
C ALA A 88 -9.85 -7.26 -10.24
N ARG A 89 -10.06 -6.66 -11.40
CA ARG A 89 -9.11 -5.76 -12.03
C ARG A 89 -9.71 -4.36 -12.03
N TYR A 90 -9.33 -3.57 -11.03
CA TYR A 90 -9.76 -2.19 -10.97
C TYR A 90 -8.69 -1.30 -11.60
N ASN A 91 -9.13 -0.52 -12.61
CA ASN A 91 -8.36 0.52 -13.24
C ASN A 91 -9.12 1.86 -13.18
N HIS A 92 -9.95 2.02 -12.15
CA HIS A 92 -10.73 3.25 -11.98
C HIS A 92 -9.89 4.23 -11.16
N TYR A 93 -9.35 5.23 -11.84
CA TYR A 93 -8.55 6.30 -11.25
C TYR A 93 -8.61 7.53 -12.13
N ASP A 94 -8.37 8.69 -11.52
CA ASP A 94 -8.28 9.94 -12.25
C ASP A 94 -6.84 10.23 -12.70
N LYS A 95 -6.73 10.78 -13.88
CA LYS A 95 -5.49 11.40 -14.30
C LYS A 95 -5.33 12.77 -13.63
N VAL A 96 -4.07 13.19 -13.50
CA VAL A 96 -3.78 14.58 -13.09
C VAL A 96 -4.35 15.55 -14.11
N SER A 97 -4.89 16.67 -13.65
CA SER A 97 -5.49 17.69 -14.53
C SER A 97 -4.46 18.35 -15.45
N LYS A 98 -3.24 18.51 -14.95
CA LYS A 98 -2.09 19.05 -15.67
C LYS A 98 -0.92 18.07 -15.58
N ARG A 99 -0.26 17.80 -16.69
CA ARG A 99 0.91 16.93 -16.72
C ARG A 99 2.02 17.50 -15.83
N ILE A 100 2.41 16.74 -14.82
CA ILE A 100 3.54 17.03 -13.97
C ILE A 100 4.83 16.71 -14.74
N ARG A 101 5.80 17.62 -14.77
CA ARG A 101 7.10 17.41 -15.41
C ARG A 101 8.21 17.42 -14.37
N MET A 102 9.20 16.57 -14.58
CA MET A 102 10.42 16.57 -13.77
C MET A 102 11.30 17.75 -14.17
N LYS A 103 11.86 18.46 -13.19
CA LYS A 103 12.85 19.52 -13.37
C LYS A 103 14.28 18.97 -13.45
N MET A 104 14.50 17.74 -13.01
CA MET A 104 15.82 17.10 -12.90
C MET A 104 15.79 15.71 -13.52
N LEU A 105 16.94 15.31 -14.07
CA LEU A 105 17.18 13.93 -14.51
C LEU A 105 17.65 13.06 -13.34
N PRO A 106 17.55 11.71 -13.45
CA PRO A 106 18.14 10.79 -12.46
C PRO A 106 19.63 11.10 -12.26
N ARG A 107 20.04 11.22 -11.01
CA ARG A 107 21.39 11.59 -10.61
C ARG A 107 22.42 10.52 -10.94
N ASP A 108 22.04 9.25 -10.80
CA ASP A 108 22.93 8.09 -10.87
C ASP A 108 22.18 6.86 -11.42
N ASP A 109 22.94 5.77 -11.64
CA ASP A 109 22.38 4.54 -12.17
C ASP A 109 21.46 3.82 -11.16
N VAL A 110 21.67 4.05 -9.85
CA VAL A 110 20.78 3.53 -8.80
C VAL A 110 19.36 4.10 -8.96
N GLN A 111 19.27 5.42 -9.19
CA GLN A 111 17.98 6.06 -9.43
C GLN A 111 17.35 5.61 -10.75
N LYS A 112 18.15 5.48 -11.82
CA LYS A 112 17.65 4.97 -13.12
C LYS A 112 17.12 3.55 -12.99
N GLU A 113 17.82 2.70 -12.25
CA GLU A 113 17.41 1.32 -12.04
C GLU A 113 16.12 1.21 -11.23
N ALA A 114 16.00 1.98 -10.13
CA ALA A 114 14.77 2.06 -9.33
C ALA A 114 13.57 2.54 -10.17
N LEU A 115 13.79 3.51 -11.07
CA LEU A 115 12.76 4.02 -11.98
C LEU A 115 12.35 2.97 -13.01
N ASN A 116 13.30 2.29 -13.63
CA ASN A 116 13.01 1.23 -14.59
C ASN A 116 12.20 0.11 -13.94
N PHE A 117 12.55 -0.26 -12.70
CA PHE A 117 11.77 -1.22 -11.94
C PHE A 117 10.35 -0.72 -11.64
N GLY A 118 10.21 0.47 -11.04
CA GLY A 118 8.89 1.03 -10.65
C GLY A 118 7.96 1.30 -11.84
N LEU A 119 8.53 1.56 -13.03
CA LEU A 119 7.80 1.77 -14.27
C LEU A 119 7.69 0.52 -15.15
N CYS A 120 8.19 -0.62 -14.70
CA CYS A 120 8.22 -1.89 -15.43
C CYS A 120 8.89 -1.77 -16.81
N LYS A 121 10.02 -1.07 -16.89
CA LYS A 121 10.77 -0.85 -18.13
C LYS A 121 11.93 -1.82 -18.29
N GLY A 122 12.34 -2.06 -19.56
CA GLY A 122 13.47 -2.91 -19.88
C GLY A 122 13.31 -4.33 -19.30
N LYS A 123 14.33 -4.82 -18.59
CA LYS A 123 14.32 -6.16 -17.98
C LYS A 123 13.18 -6.38 -16.95
N TYR A 124 12.54 -5.32 -16.48
CA TYR A 124 11.41 -5.38 -15.53
C TYR A 124 10.04 -5.44 -16.19
N TYR A 125 9.97 -5.52 -17.50
CA TYR A 125 8.68 -5.58 -18.23
C TYR A 125 7.81 -6.76 -17.80
N CYS A 126 8.41 -7.85 -17.33
CA CYS A 126 7.68 -9.01 -16.78
C CYS A 126 6.79 -8.66 -15.57
N ASN A 127 7.04 -7.53 -14.90
CA ASN A 127 6.23 -7.03 -13.80
C ASN A 127 5.07 -6.12 -14.24
N SER A 128 4.86 -5.89 -15.54
CA SER A 128 3.85 -4.93 -16.05
C SER A 128 2.41 -5.23 -15.60
N GLY A 129 2.09 -6.52 -15.38
CA GLY A 129 0.80 -6.95 -14.84
C GLY A 129 0.70 -6.94 -13.31
N LYS A 130 1.75 -6.56 -12.59
CA LYS A 130 1.74 -6.47 -11.12
C LYS A 130 1.19 -5.12 -10.66
N THR A 131 0.58 -5.15 -9.49
CA THR A 131 -0.08 -3.98 -8.88
C THR A 131 0.62 -3.48 -7.62
N GLN A 132 1.57 -4.25 -7.10
CA GLN A 132 2.35 -3.92 -5.90
C GLN A 132 3.84 -4.01 -6.22
N PHE A 133 4.64 -3.10 -5.64
CA PHE A 133 6.09 -2.99 -5.86
C PHE A 133 6.78 -2.57 -4.57
N ALA A 134 7.86 -3.22 -4.20
CA ALA A 134 8.72 -2.83 -3.08
C ALA A 134 10.03 -2.24 -3.60
N ILE A 135 10.33 -1.00 -3.21
CA ILE A 135 11.54 -0.27 -3.61
C ILE A 135 12.37 0.02 -2.36
N ASN A 136 13.44 -0.74 -2.18
CA ASN A 136 14.33 -0.61 -1.05
C ASN A 136 15.55 0.22 -1.43
N LEU A 137 15.58 1.45 -0.92
CA LEU A 137 16.62 2.44 -1.18
C LEU A 137 17.16 2.97 0.14
N THR A 138 18.46 2.98 0.32
CA THR A 138 19.12 3.60 1.48
C THR A 138 18.67 5.06 1.67
N THR A 139 18.69 5.53 2.90
CA THR A 139 18.42 6.93 3.23
C THR A 139 19.32 7.87 2.40
N GLY A 140 18.76 8.96 1.89
CA GLY A 140 19.48 9.92 1.05
C GLY A 140 19.63 9.53 -0.42
N LYS A 141 19.27 8.31 -0.85
CA LYS A 141 19.38 7.87 -2.26
C LYS A 141 18.21 8.32 -3.15
N GLY A 142 17.29 9.13 -2.62
CA GLY A 142 16.25 9.80 -3.43
C GLY A 142 14.92 9.06 -3.49
N LYS A 143 14.44 8.47 -2.41
CA LYS A 143 13.10 7.86 -2.33
C LYS A 143 12.01 8.79 -2.86
N THR A 144 11.98 10.04 -2.38
CA THR A 144 11.03 11.07 -2.82
C THR A 144 11.20 11.41 -4.30
N TYR A 145 12.43 11.47 -4.80
CA TYR A 145 12.71 11.70 -6.22
C TYR A 145 12.13 10.58 -7.09
N ILE A 146 12.34 9.32 -6.72
CA ILE A 146 11.81 8.15 -7.44
C ILE A 146 10.29 8.18 -7.49
N ALA A 147 9.63 8.43 -6.35
CA ALA A 147 8.17 8.56 -6.31
C ALA A 147 7.68 9.70 -7.20
N SER A 148 8.34 10.87 -7.16
CA SER A 148 8.02 12.03 -8.03
C SER A 148 8.14 11.68 -9.52
N CYS A 149 9.19 10.94 -9.92
CA CYS A 149 9.35 10.48 -11.29
C CYS A 149 8.25 9.51 -11.71
N ILE A 150 7.88 8.56 -10.84
CA ILE A 150 6.80 7.60 -11.11
C ILE A 150 5.47 8.34 -11.30
N MET A 151 5.13 9.28 -10.41
CA MET A 151 3.93 10.12 -10.52
C MET A 151 3.91 10.92 -11.81
N SER A 152 5.01 11.62 -12.12
CA SER A 152 5.18 12.42 -13.33
C SER A 152 5.01 11.58 -14.60
N TYR A 153 5.63 10.41 -14.64
CA TYR A 153 5.57 9.52 -15.80
C TYR A 153 4.19 8.94 -16.04
N LEU A 154 3.52 8.48 -14.97
CA LEU A 154 2.22 7.82 -15.07
C LEU A 154 1.07 8.83 -15.23
N GLY A 155 1.21 10.04 -14.72
CA GLY A 155 0.20 11.10 -14.85
C GLY A 155 -1.13 10.77 -14.15
N ILE A 156 -1.07 10.07 -13.02
CA ILE A 156 -2.23 9.58 -12.27
C ILE A 156 -2.23 10.21 -10.88
N ARG A 157 -3.43 10.55 -10.37
CA ARG A 157 -3.58 11.06 -9.00
C ARG A 157 -2.99 10.11 -7.99
N SER A 158 -2.18 10.66 -7.11
CA SER A 158 -1.35 9.87 -6.19
C SER A 158 -1.52 10.31 -4.75
N ILE A 159 -1.29 9.38 -3.81
CA ILE A 159 -1.18 9.69 -2.39
C ILE A 159 0.13 9.16 -1.82
N VAL A 160 0.76 9.95 -0.96
CA VAL A 160 1.90 9.52 -0.13
C VAL A 160 1.43 9.39 1.30
N ILE A 161 1.71 8.25 1.90
CA ILE A 161 1.31 7.90 3.27
C ILE A 161 2.58 7.69 4.09
N THR A 162 2.77 8.50 5.13
CA THR A 162 3.95 8.49 5.99
C THR A 162 3.60 8.21 7.45
N SER A 163 4.61 7.94 8.26
CA SER A 163 4.42 7.71 9.70
C SER A 163 4.16 8.99 10.51
N GLN A 164 4.69 10.14 10.06
CA GLN A 164 4.69 11.38 10.83
C GLN A 164 4.32 12.60 9.98
N SER A 165 3.64 13.57 10.60
CA SER A 165 3.19 14.79 9.90
C SER A 165 4.36 15.66 9.40
N GLY A 166 5.45 15.79 10.17
CA GLY A 166 6.62 16.56 9.74
C GLY A 166 7.31 16.01 8.48
N ILE A 167 7.18 14.70 8.23
CA ILE A 167 7.68 14.08 7.00
C ILE A 167 6.84 14.49 5.79
N LEU A 168 5.54 14.75 5.96
CA LEU A 168 4.67 15.21 4.87
C LEU A 168 5.12 16.56 4.32
N ASP A 169 5.55 17.47 5.18
CA ASP A 169 6.04 18.78 4.76
C ASP A 169 7.36 18.66 3.98
N GLN A 170 8.25 17.77 4.43
CA GLN A 170 9.47 17.45 3.68
C GLN A 170 9.15 16.85 2.30
N TRP A 171 8.16 15.95 2.21
CA TRP A 171 7.69 15.41 0.93
C TRP A 171 7.17 16.49 0.02
N ARG A 172 6.33 17.41 0.54
CA ARG A 172 5.76 18.54 -0.22
C ARG A 172 6.87 19.42 -0.82
N GLU A 173 7.83 19.84 0.00
CA GLU A 173 8.91 20.71 -0.44
C GLU A 173 9.81 20.01 -1.48
N LYS A 174 10.16 18.75 -1.24
CA LYS A 174 10.97 17.97 -2.18
C LYS A 174 10.27 17.71 -3.51
N ILE A 175 8.98 17.42 -3.52
CA ILE A 175 8.22 17.23 -4.76
C ILE A 175 8.17 18.54 -5.56
N LYS A 176 7.98 19.68 -4.92
CA LYS A 176 8.03 21.01 -5.56
C LYS A 176 9.43 21.34 -6.12
N GLU A 177 10.48 20.91 -5.40
CA GLU A 177 11.86 21.04 -5.88
C GLU A 177 12.08 20.21 -7.15
N TYR A 178 11.59 18.98 -7.20
CA TYR A 178 11.85 18.02 -8.28
C TYR A 178 10.91 18.17 -9.47
N THR A 179 9.74 18.78 -9.30
CA THR A 179 8.71 18.84 -10.32
C THR A 179 8.18 20.25 -10.51
N ASP A 180 7.42 20.46 -11.61
CA ASP A 180 6.71 21.70 -11.90
C ASP A 180 5.27 21.73 -11.34
N ILE A 181 4.93 20.83 -10.40
CA ILE A 181 3.61 20.79 -9.76
C ILE A 181 3.35 22.10 -9.03
N ASP A 182 2.16 22.66 -9.22
CA ASP A 182 1.73 23.83 -8.46
C ASP A 182 1.40 23.45 -7.02
N ASP A 183 1.78 24.29 -6.08
CA ASP A 183 1.53 24.07 -4.66
C ASP A 183 0.03 23.89 -4.35
N SER A 184 -0.83 24.57 -5.11
CA SER A 184 -2.28 24.45 -5.02
C SER A 184 -2.82 23.06 -5.45
N GLU A 185 -2.05 22.28 -6.20
CA GLU A 185 -2.41 20.91 -6.59
C GLU A 185 -2.05 19.86 -5.53
N ILE A 186 -1.31 20.24 -4.49
CA ILE A 186 -0.90 19.35 -3.39
C ILE A 186 -1.81 19.57 -2.19
N VAL A 187 -2.41 18.49 -1.70
CA VAL A 187 -3.31 18.53 -0.54
C VAL A 187 -2.75 17.68 0.59
N LYS A 188 -2.57 18.30 1.76
CA LYS A 188 -2.28 17.60 3.00
C LYS A 188 -3.60 17.28 3.71
N ILE A 189 -3.93 15.99 3.82
CA ILE A 189 -5.14 15.52 4.49
C ILE A 189 -4.87 15.45 5.99
N GLU A 190 -5.44 16.37 6.73
CA GLU A 190 -5.23 16.52 8.18
C GLU A 190 -6.51 16.28 8.95
N GLY A 191 -6.52 15.17 9.70
CA GLY A 191 -7.58 14.84 10.64
C GLY A 191 -8.91 14.39 10.04
N GLY A 192 -9.74 13.83 10.90
CA GLY A 192 -11.07 13.30 10.54
C GLY A 192 -12.03 14.34 9.96
N PRO A 193 -12.11 15.58 10.49
CA PRO A 193 -13.01 16.60 9.94
C PRO A 193 -12.78 16.92 8.47
N MET A 194 -11.53 16.90 8.02
CA MET A 194 -11.23 17.12 6.59
C MET A 194 -11.69 15.94 5.75
N ILE A 195 -11.44 14.70 6.20
CA ILE A 195 -11.91 13.50 5.52
C ILE A 195 -13.45 13.53 5.40
N GLY A 196 -14.16 13.87 6.48
CA GLY A 196 -15.60 14.00 6.48
C GLY A 196 -16.12 15.02 5.45
N ARG A 197 -15.48 16.17 5.33
CA ARG A 197 -15.81 17.17 4.30
C ARG A 197 -15.61 16.64 2.88
N ILE A 198 -14.48 15.97 2.61
CA ILE A 198 -14.21 15.38 1.30
C ILE A 198 -15.22 14.29 0.95
N LEU A 199 -15.62 13.47 1.91
CA LEU A 199 -16.63 12.42 1.71
C LEU A 199 -18.03 13.00 1.42
N ASN A 200 -18.35 14.15 1.98
CA ASN A 200 -19.61 14.84 1.68
C ASN A 200 -19.57 15.55 0.33
N ASP A 201 -18.49 16.27 0.05
CA ASP A 201 -18.30 16.98 -1.22
C ASP A 201 -16.81 16.92 -1.63
N SER A 202 -16.54 16.18 -2.69
CA SER A 202 -15.20 16.06 -3.26
C SER A 202 -14.92 17.05 -4.40
N SER A 203 -15.86 17.93 -4.74
CA SER A 203 -15.70 18.87 -5.87
C SER A 203 -14.50 19.77 -5.72
N MET A 204 -14.18 20.20 -4.49
CA MET A 204 -13.00 20.99 -4.15
C MET A 204 -11.66 20.27 -4.44
N MET A 205 -11.71 18.96 -4.70
CA MET A 205 -10.54 18.14 -5.02
C MET A 205 -10.36 17.93 -6.54
N ALA A 206 -11.23 18.49 -7.38
CA ALA A 206 -11.25 18.24 -8.83
C ALA A 206 -9.90 18.49 -9.52
N ASN A 207 -9.20 19.57 -9.14
CA ASN A 207 -7.92 19.98 -9.74
C ASN A 207 -6.70 19.58 -8.90
N LYS A 208 -6.84 18.63 -7.95
CA LYS A 208 -5.74 18.19 -7.13
C LYS A 208 -5.07 16.97 -7.77
N SER A 209 -3.75 16.92 -7.68
CA SER A 209 -2.93 15.87 -8.32
C SER A 209 -2.23 14.97 -7.30
N LEU A 210 -1.92 15.52 -6.12
CA LEU A 210 -1.18 14.83 -5.08
C LEU A 210 -1.80 15.03 -3.71
N TYR A 211 -1.93 13.94 -2.98
CA TYR A 211 -2.40 13.92 -1.61
C TYR A 211 -1.29 13.43 -0.67
N LEU A 212 -1.19 14.04 0.50
CA LEU A 212 -0.24 13.70 1.55
C LEU A 212 -1.04 13.38 2.82
N CYS A 213 -0.80 12.23 3.43
CA CYS A 213 -1.53 11.83 4.63
C CYS A 213 -0.65 10.99 5.56
N THR A 214 -0.97 10.95 6.85
CA THR A 214 -0.29 10.03 7.79
C THR A 214 -1.07 8.73 7.96
N HIS A 215 -0.36 7.66 8.31
CA HIS A 215 -0.99 6.39 8.72
C HIS A 215 -2.00 6.61 9.85
N SER A 216 -1.63 7.42 10.87
CA SER A 216 -2.47 7.68 12.04
C SER A 216 -3.78 8.38 11.68
N THR A 217 -3.77 9.33 10.74
CA THR A 217 -4.98 10.01 10.27
C THR A 217 -5.97 9.01 9.65
N LEU A 218 -5.50 8.15 8.75
CA LEU A 218 -6.35 7.15 8.09
C LEU A 218 -6.80 6.06 9.06
N GLN A 219 -5.89 5.60 9.94
CA GLN A 219 -6.17 4.58 10.94
C GLN A 219 -7.21 5.06 11.96
N THR A 220 -7.05 6.26 12.51
CA THR A 220 -8.03 6.84 13.45
C THR A 220 -9.39 6.98 12.78
N TYR A 221 -9.42 7.49 11.55
CA TYR A 221 -10.68 7.63 10.81
C TYR A 221 -11.34 6.29 10.53
N GLY A 222 -10.58 5.30 10.05
CA GLY A 222 -11.06 3.95 9.76
C GLY A 222 -11.57 3.22 11.00
N SER A 223 -10.88 3.35 12.12
CA SER A 223 -11.29 2.75 13.40
C SER A 223 -12.55 3.39 14.00
N THR A 224 -12.77 4.69 13.76
CA THR A 224 -13.91 5.43 14.32
C THR A 224 -15.14 5.38 13.42
N HIS A 225 -14.96 5.45 12.09
CA HIS A 225 -16.05 5.62 11.12
C HIS A 225 -16.21 4.43 10.17
N GLY A 226 -15.36 3.41 10.29
CA GLY A 226 -15.33 2.24 9.42
C GLY A 226 -14.30 2.32 8.29
N TRP A 227 -13.62 1.21 8.03
CA TRP A 227 -12.60 1.10 6.99
C TRP A 227 -13.15 1.27 5.57
N ASP A 228 -14.43 0.98 5.34
CA ASP A 228 -15.10 1.26 4.06
C ASP A 228 -15.08 2.75 3.72
N LYS A 229 -15.13 3.63 4.74
CA LYS A 229 -15.04 5.08 4.53
C LYS A 229 -13.65 5.52 4.08
N VAL A 230 -12.61 4.82 4.51
CA VAL A 230 -11.24 5.05 4.00
C VAL A 230 -11.14 4.62 2.53
N GLY A 231 -11.71 3.48 2.16
CA GLY A 231 -11.81 3.05 0.76
C GLY A 231 -12.56 4.07 -0.11
N LEU A 232 -13.74 4.51 0.36
CA LEU A 232 -14.54 5.53 -0.32
C LEU A 232 -13.82 6.88 -0.47
N LEU A 233 -12.98 7.27 0.51
CA LEU A 233 -12.15 8.47 0.40
C LEU A 233 -11.22 8.39 -0.82
N PHE A 234 -10.51 7.25 -0.98
CA PHE A 234 -9.59 7.06 -2.10
C PHE A 234 -10.32 7.05 -3.45
N GLU A 235 -11.49 6.44 -3.51
CA GLU A 235 -12.35 6.44 -4.69
C GLU A 235 -12.79 7.87 -5.05
N LYS A 236 -13.34 8.64 -4.10
CA LYS A 236 -13.78 10.02 -4.32
C LYS A 236 -12.64 10.97 -4.72
N LEU A 237 -11.42 10.69 -4.26
CA LEU A 237 -10.23 11.43 -4.65
C LEU A 237 -9.67 10.97 -6.00
N GLY A 238 -10.16 9.89 -6.58
CA GLY A 238 -9.69 9.31 -7.84
C GLY A 238 -8.24 8.82 -7.77
N ILE A 239 -7.81 8.32 -6.60
CA ILE A 239 -6.42 7.90 -6.38
C ILE A 239 -6.16 6.58 -7.10
N GLY A 240 -5.19 6.60 -8.01
CA GLY A 240 -4.72 5.40 -8.71
C GLY A 240 -3.36 4.90 -8.25
N ILE A 241 -2.59 5.72 -7.53
CA ILE A 241 -1.27 5.35 -7.02
C ILE A 241 -1.16 5.69 -5.54
N LYS A 242 -0.71 4.75 -4.73
CA LYS A 242 -0.36 4.98 -3.33
C LYS A 242 1.08 4.60 -3.05
N PHE A 243 1.77 5.47 -2.32
CA PHE A 243 3.12 5.28 -1.82
C PHE A 243 3.08 5.16 -0.31
N PHE A 244 3.59 4.06 0.23
CA PHE A 244 3.87 3.94 1.66
C PHE A 244 5.35 4.24 1.88
N ASP A 245 5.62 5.35 2.55
CA ASP A 245 6.98 5.71 2.96
C ASP A 245 7.31 5.03 4.28
N GLU A 246 8.50 4.47 4.37
CA GLU A 246 8.95 3.61 5.47
C GLU A 246 7.95 2.49 5.79
N ALA A 247 7.56 1.74 4.76
CA ALA A 247 6.51 0.72 4.79
C ALA A 247 6.69 -0.35 5.88
N HIS A 248 7.92 -0.57 6.37
CA HIS A 248 8.21 -1.46 7.49
C HIS A 248 7.76 -0.88 8.85
N GLN A 249 7.66 0.45 8.95
CA GLN A 249 7.11 1.11 10.15
C GLN A 249 5.59 1.04 10.14
N ASN A 250 4.97 0.98 11.31
CA ASN A 250 3.51 0.93 11.43
C ASN A 250 2.85 -0.14 10.54
N PHE A 251 3.49 -1.30 10.41
CA PHE A 251 3.11 -2.36 9.47
C PHE A 251 1.63 -2.75 9.58
N GLN A 252 1.08 -2.89 10.79
CA GLN A 252 -0.33 -3.24 10.97
C GLN A 252 -1.26 -2.16 10.38
N ASN A 253 -0.96 -0.88 10.60
CA ASN A 253 -1.75 0.22 10.03
C ASN A 253 -1.61 0.27 8.50
N MET A 254 -0.40 0.04 7.98
CA MET A 254 -0.17 -0.09 6.55
C MET A 254 -1.06 -1.20 5.94
N ALA A 255 -1.09 -2.38 6.56
CA ALA A 255 -1.88 -3.50 6.08
C ALA A 255 -3.39 -3.18 6.10
N LEU A 256 -3.90 -2.57 7.15
CA LEU A 256 -5.32 -2.17 7.25
C LEU A 256 -5.70 -1.14 6.19
N ILE A 257 -4.84 -0.13 5.97
CA ILE A 257 -5.06 0.87 4.92
C ILE A 257 -5.03 0.18 3.55
N ASP A 258 -4.10 -0.74 3.33
CA ASP A 258 -3.96 -1.48 2.07
C ASP A 258 -5.21 -2.32 1.77
N PHE A 259 -5.79 -2.98 2.77
CA PHE A 259 -7.04 -3.71 2.64
C PHE A 259 -8.24 -2.79 2.37
N ALA A 260 -8.32 -1.65 3.05
CA ALA A 260 -9.38 -0.68 2.83
C ALA A 260 -9.34 -0.06 1.42
N THR A 261 -8.12 0.14 0.89
CA THR A 261 -7.86 0.77 -0.42
C THR A 261 -7.39 -0.24 -1.48
N ARG A 262 -7.93 -1.46 -1.40
CA ARG A 262 -7.54 -2.62 -2.20
C ARG A 262 -7.66 -2.46 -3.71
N ASP A 263 -8.47 -1.52 -4.15
CA ASP A 263 -8.80 -1.28 -5.56
C ASP A 263 -7.91 -0.22 -6.21
N VAL A 264 -7.03 0.44 -5.45
CA VAL A 264 -6.00 1.33 -6.00
C VAL A 264 -5.14 0.58 -7.00
N TRP A 265 -4.95 1.15 -8.20
CA TRP A 265 -4.29 0.48 -9.32
C TRP A 265 -2.87 0.02 -9.01
N ARG A 266 -2.04 0.91 -8.39
CA ARG A 266 -0.65 0.56 -8.00
C ARG A 266 -0.31 0.99 -6.60
N THR A 267 0.38 0.12 -5.89
CA THR A 267 0.95 0.37 -4.55
C THR A 267 2.46 0.26 -4.60
N TYR A 268 3.15 1.27 -4.07
CA TYR A 268 4.60 1.27 -3.92
C TYR A 268 4.96 1.32 -2.44
N TYR A 269 5.66 0.31 -1.97
CA TYR A 269 6.23 0.25 -0.63
C TYR A 269 7.67 0.71 -0.71
N ILE A 270 7.97 1.87 -0.13
CA ILE A 270 9.29 2.47 -0.19
C ILE A 270 9.90 2.44 1.20
N THR A 271 11.12 1.91 1.31
CA THR A 271 11.82 1.85 2.62
C THR A 271 13.33 1.87 2.44
N ALA A 272 14.03 2.35 3.48
CA ALA A 272 15.47 2.21 3.59
C ALA A 272 15.86 0.86 4.23
N THR A 273 15.00 0.31 5.07
CA THR A 273 15.23 -0.92 5.83
C THR A 273 14.08 -1.89 5.60
N PRO A 274 14.27 -2.95 4.77
CA PRO A 274 13.19 -3.90 4.47
C PRO A 274 12.99 -4.95 5.58
N SER A 275 13.36 -4.65 6.83
CA SER A 275 13.26 -5.54 7.98
C SER A 275 12.72 -4.78 9.20
N ARG A 276 12.16 -5.53 10.14
CA ARG A 276 11.64 -5.00 11.40
C ARG A 276 12.55 -5.41 12.56
N SER A 277 12.56 -4.60 13.59
CA SER A 277 13.31 -4.88 14.83
C SER A 277 12.74 -6.05 15.62
N ASP A 278 11.41 -6.20 15.65
CA ASP A 278 10.76 -7.37 16.23
C ASP A 278 10.82 -8.56 15.27
N ARG A 279 11.42 -9.67 15.72
CA ARG A 279 11.66 -10.86 14.89
C ARG A 279 10.37 -11.53 14.40
N GLN A 280 9.31 -11.56 15.22
CA GLN A 280 8.06 -12.19 14.82
C GLN A 280 7.32 -11.34 13.80
N GLU A 281 7.25 -10.03 14.03
CA GLU A 281 6.67 -9.10 13.07
C GLU A 281 7.47 -9.05 11.76
N ASP A 282 8.80 -9.21 11.81
CA ASP A 282 9.64 -9.27 10.62
C ASP A 282 9.33 -10.48 9.75
N ILE A 283 9.11 -11.64 10.36
CA ILE A 283 8.68 -12.85 9.64
C ILE A 283 7.35 -12.61 8.93
N ILE A 284 6.38 -11.99 9.62
CA ILE A 284 5.05 -11.73 9.04
C ILE A 284 5.14 -10.65 7.96
N TYR A 285 5.96 -9.61 8.15
CA TYR A 285 6.22 -8.61 7.12
C TYR A 285 6.82 -9.23 5.85
N LYS A 286 7.79 -10.12 6.00
CA LYS A 286 8.37 -10.86 4.87
C LYS A 286 7.35 -11.77 4.19
N LEU A 287 6.46 -12.39 4.95
CA LEU A 287 5.36 -13.19 4.40
C LEU A 287 4.38 -12.29 3.62
N TYR A 288 4.04 -11.14 4.15
CA TYR A 288 3.19 -10.13 3.49
C TYR A 288 3.76 -9.71 2.14
N MET A 289 5.08 -9.52 2.06
CA MET A 289 5.80 -9.06 0.87
C MET A 289 6.29 -10.18 -0.05
N LYS A 290 6.07 -11.45 0.28
CA LYS A 290 6.74 -12.61 -0.34
C LYS A 290 6.70 -12.63 -1.87
N ASN A 291 5.54 -12.35 -2.47
CA ASN A 291 5.37 -12.35 -3.93
C ASN A 291 5.19 -10.92 -4.50
N VAL A 292 5.46 -9.90 -3.71
CA VAL A 292 5.55 -8.51 -4.19
C VAL A 292 6.90 -8.37 -4.89
N PRO A 293 6.93 -8.00 -6.18
CA PRO A 293 8.19 -7.67 -6.85
C PRO A 293 8.97 -6.64 -6.04
N SER A 294 10.24 -6.91 -5.81
CA SER A 294 11.11 -6.03 -5.02
C SER A 294 12.42 -5.76 -5.71
N ILE A 295 12.95 -4.55 -5.48
CA ILE A 295 14.32 -4.18 -5.83
C ILE A 295 15.04 -3.68 -4.59
N ASN A 296 16.25 -4.21 -4.38
CA ASN A 296 17.14 -3.82 -3.29
C ASN A 296 18.34 -3.11 -3.89
N LEU A 297 18.43 -1.82 -3.69
CA LEU A 297 19.50 -0.96 -4.17
C LEU A 297 20.32 -0.43 -2.98
N PHE A 298 20.68 -1.34 -2.12
CA PHE A 298 21.58 -1.14 -0.99
C PHE A 298 23.00 -1.51 -1.41
N ASN A 299 23.95 -0.61 -1.21
CA ASN A 299 25.37 -0.92 -1.38
C ASN A 299 26.04 -0.99 0.00
N PRO A 300 26.29 -2.19 0.54
CA PRO A 300 26.84 -2.36 1.88
C PRO A 300 28.23 -1.71 2.04
N GLU A 301 29.03 -1.60 0.98
CA GLU A 301 30.38 -1.03 1.06
C GLU A 301 30.36 0.50 1.18
N VAL A 302 29.39 1.18 0.57
CA VAL A 302 29.25 2.65 0.61
C VAL A 302 28.40 3.08 1.81
N ASP A 303 27.42 2.26 2.18
CA ASP A 303 26.44 2.60 3.19
C ASP A 303 26.89 2.24 4.62
N ALA A 304 27.90 1.36 4.77
CA ALA A 304 28.52 1.03 6.05
C ALA A 304 29.27 2.20 6.70
N HIS A 305 29.67 3.20 5.92
CA HIS A 305 30.36 4.39 6.42
C HIS A 305 29.45 5.50 6.95
N THR A 306 28.13 5.36 6.84
CA THR A 306 27.15 6.40 7.25
C THR A 306 26.37 6.09 8.53
N SER A 307 26.61 4.97 9.16
CA SER A 307 25.86 4.57 10.35
C SER A 307 26.81 4.39 11.53
N TYR A 308 26.58 5.13 12.50
CA TYR A 308 26.90 5.15 13.94
C TYR A 308 27.58 6.44 14.38
N ILE A 309 26.77 7.48 14.52
CA ILE A 309 27.02 8.46 15.59
C ILE A 309 26.20 7.93 16.76
N GLU A 310 26.86 7.19 17.66
CA GLU A 310 26.33 6.98 19.01
C GLU A 310 26.38 8.33 19.74
N ILE A 311 25.21 8.91 19.96
CA ILE A 311 25.07 10.01 20.90
C ILE A 311 25.07 9.36 22.29
N LYS A 312 26.21 9.46 22.98
CA LYS A 312 26.33 9.17 24.41
C LYS A 312 25.63 10.21 25.22
#